data_cba0081f7302ea4364516dfc9c393634
#
_entry.id   cba0081f7302ea4364516dfc9c393634
#
_cell.length_a   1.000
_cell.length_b   1.000
_cell.length_c   1.000
_cell.angle_alpha   90.00
_cell.angle_beta   90.00
_cell.angle_gamma   90.00
#
_symmetry.space_group_name_H-M   'P 1'
#
loop_
_entity.id
_entity.type
_entity.pdbx_description
1 polymer ?
#
loop_
_entity_poly.entity_id
_entity_poly.type
_entity_poly.pdbx_seq_one_letter_code
_entity_poly.pdbx_strand_id
1 'polypeptide(L)'
;MPTRNKRAAKRESKPTGGHTPVSNLSSETAQAPAPKASISKPPSEGTAPNTVQPRDDGTEAVKGFKLREITEASLAEIYTAPNTKDLHDIGEASFGPPPPRAEIVHGPDDRVQITNTAIYPWRAHASLLITARDGSRWIGTGWFIGPHTLMTAGHVVYIKNSGIAGRDGWVRSIDVMPGRNGGTLPYGTVRSSNFRSVTGWANNGDQNFDYGAIIIPTNLGTTTGWFGFGVYSDAALLGSVGNISGYPGDKPAGTQWYDARRIASVNSRKVYYDIDTAGGQSGSAVYRLISGGRYGIAIHAYGGATTNSGTRIVRPVFDNMVAWKA
;
A
#
# COMPACT_ATOMS: atom_id res chain seq x y z
N MET A 1 25.86 33.41 -39.68
CA MET A 1 24.61 32.66 -39.43
C MET A 1 24.66 32.23 -37.97
N PRO A 2 23.78 32.71 -37.08
CA PRO A 2 23.80 32.33 -35.67
C PRO A 2 22.97 31.08 -35.44
N THR A 3 23.54 30.12 -34.74
CA THR A 3 22.96 28.85 -34.31
C THR A 3 21.90 29.07 -33.29
N ARG A 4 20.70 28.62 -33.60
CA ARG A 4 19.48 28.70 -32.77
C ARG A 4 19.50 27.61 -31.65
N ASN A 5 19.86 28.02 -30.44
CA ASN A 5 19.72 27.16 -29.24
C ASN A 5 18.24 26.87 -28.96
N LYS A 6 17.81 25.65 -29.23
CA LYS A 6 16.46 25.17 -28.77
C LYS A 6 16.54 24.85 -27.29
N ARG A 7 16.10 25.77 -26.44
CA ARG A 7 15.72 25.49 -25.05
C ARG A 7 14.57 24.49 -25.06
N ALA A 8 14.81 23.31 -24.54
CA ALA A 8 13.75 22.35 -24.23
C ALA A 8 12.82 22.98 -23.17
N ALA A 9 11.60 23.23 -23.56
CA ALA A 9 10.56 23.70 -22.64
C ALA A 9 10.28 22.58 -21.61
N LYS A 10 10.51 22.88 -20.32
CA LYS A 10 10.04 22.09 -19.20
C LYS A 10 8.51 22.01 -19.33
N ARG A 11 7.98 20.82 -19.60
CA ARG A 11 6.55 20.54 -19.52
C ARG A 11 6.16 20.64 -18.04
N GLU A 12 5.64 21.76 -17.63
CA GLU A 12 4.88 21.87 -16.38
C GLU A 12 3.65 20.95 -16.52
N SER A 13 3.65 19.85 -15.77
CA SER A 13 2.48 18.99 -15.66
C SER A 13 1.38 19.79 -14.95
N LYS A 14 0.28 20.09 -15.65
CA LYS A 14 -0.93 20.62 -15.02
C LYS A 14 -1.33 19.72 -13.85
N PRO A 15 -1.71 20.28 -12.68
CA PRO A 15 -2.18 19.50 -11.56
C PRO A 15 -3.40 18.68 -11.99
N THR A 16 -3.26 17.36 -12.03
CA THR A 16 -4.34 16.42 -12.31
C THR A 16 -5.24 16.38 -11.07
N GLY A 17 -6.32 17.15 -11.07
CA GLY A 17 -7.21 17.40 -9.93
C GLY A 17 -7.39 16.20 -9.01
N GLY A 18 -7.19 16.40 -7.71
CA GLY A 18 -7.32 15.40 -6.67
C GLY A 18 -6.09 14.53 -6.40
N HIS A 19 -5.15 14.37 -7.33
CA HIS A 19 -3.92 13.60 -7.14
C HIS A 19 -2.72 14.43 -6.63
N THR A 20 -2.94 15.70 -6.27
CA THR A 20 -1.88 16.54 -5.68
C THR A 20 -1.44 15.94 -4.34
N PRO A 21 -0.15 15.59 -4.16
CA PRO A 21 0.33 14.99 -2.93
C PRO A 21 0.24 15.96 -1.75
N VAL A 22 -0.12 15.43 -0.60
CA VAL A 22 -0.11 16.12 0.70
C VAL A 22 0.63 15.28 1.74
N SER A 23 1.21 15.95 2.73
CA SER A 23 1.95 15.33 3.82
C SER A 23 1.52 15.93 5.16
N ASN A 24 1.63 15.16 6.23
CA ASN A 24 1.48 15.65 7.60
C ASN A 24 2.73 16.39 8.13
N LEU A 25 3.86 16.25 7.45
CA LEU A 25 5.05 17.05 7.66
C LEU A 25 4.96 18.24 6.70
N SER A 26 4.85 19.45 7.10
CA SER A 26 4.66 20.71 6.37
C SER A 26 4.71 20.68 4.81
N SER A 27 4.07 21.62 4.12
CA SER A 27 3.95 21.66 2.66
C SER A 27 5.26 21.63 1.86
N GLU A 28 6.37 21.99 2.47
CA GLU A 28 7.70 21.97 1.83
C GLU A 28 8.28 20.56 1.69
N THR A 29 7.86 19.60 2.50
CA THR A 29 8.30 18.20 2.46
C THR A 29 7.38 17.28 1.68
N ALA A 30 6.28 17.79 1.14
CA ALA A 30 5.36 17.03 0.31
C ALA A 30 5.95 16.65 -1.06
N GLN A 31 6.94 17.38 -1.55
CA GLN A 31 7.77 16.97 -2.67
C GLN A 31 8.94 16.16 -2.12
N ALA A 32 8.93 14.86 -2.36
CA ALA A 32 10.16 14.09 -2.24
C ALA A 32 11.21 14.72 -3.15
N PRO A 33 12.47 14.92 -2.70
CA PRO A 33 13.51 15.35 -3.61
C PRO A 33 13.56 14.36 -4.76
N ALA A 34 13.56 14.88 -5.99
CA ALA A 34 13.80 14.05 -7.15
C ALA A 34 15.05 13.20 -6.87
N PRO A 35 15.01 11.88 -7.07
CA PRO A 35 16.14 11.03 -6.77
C PRO A 35 17.34 11.59 -7.51
N LYS A 36 18.32 12.13 -6.76
CA LYS A 36 19.62 12.47 -7.34
C LYS A 36 20.16 11.14 -7.85
N ALA A 37 20.31 11.02 -9.14
CA ALA A 37 21.02 9.93 -9.76
C ALA A 37 22.44 9.93 -9.20
N SER A 38 22.69 9.24 -8.12
CA SER A 38 24.03 8.95 -7.66
C SER A 38 24.49 7.74 -8.48
N ILE A 39 25.23 8.03 -9.53
CA ILE A 39 26.01 7.03 -10.23
C ILE A 39 27.13 6.64 -9.26
N SER A 40 26.92 5.58 -8.49
CA SER A 40 28.05 4.97 -7.79
C SER A 40 27.70 3.53 -7.41
N LYS A 41 28.38 2.64 -8.03
CA LYS A 41 28.40 1.17 -7.98
C LYS A 41 27.27 0.48 -8.74
N PRO A 42 27.62 -0.58 -9.53
CA PRO A 42 26.62 -1.47 -10.07
C PRO A 42 25.77 -2.00 -8.89
N PRO A 43 24.44 -1.99 -9.01
CA PRO A 43 23.58 -2.46 -7.95
C PRO A 43 23.95 -3.92 -7.66
N SER A 44 24.24 -4.21 -6.40
CA SER A 44 24.29 -5.59 -5.92
C SER A 44 22.96 -6.24 -6.29
N GLU A 45 23.00 -7.48 -6.79
CA GLU A 45 21.78 -8.25 -7.07
C GLU A 45 20.83 -8.12 -5.87
N GLY A 46 19.59 -7.70 -6.11
CA GLY A 46 18.61 -7.45 -5.05
C GLY A 46 18.09 -6.02 -4.96
N THR A 47 18.83 -5.03 -5.46
CA THR A 47 18.35 -3.64 -5.61
C THR A 47 18.06 -3.40 -7.10
N ALA A 48 16.80 -3.54 -7.50
CA ALA A 48 16.40 -3.08 -8.83
C ALA A 48 16.44 -1.54 -8.82
N PRO A 49 17.15 -0.90 -9.74
CA PRO A 49 17.08 0.55 -9.90
C PRO A 49 15.63 0.97 -10.17
N ASN A 50 15.26 2.19 -9.79
CA ASN A 50 13.96 2.81 -10.08
C ASN A 50 13.78 3.06 -11.59
N THR A 51 14.09 2.09 -12.43
CA THR A 51 13.90 2.19 -13.88
C THR A 51 12.46 1.86 -14.22
N VAL A 52 11.71 2.89 -14.55
CA VAL A 52 10.47 2.78 -15.30
C VAL A 52 10.85 2.29 -16.68
N GLN A 53 10.39 1.11 -17.07
CA GLN A 53 10.55 0.61 -18.43
C GLN A 53 9.22 0.80 -19.17
N PRO A 54 9.17 1.71 -20.16
CA PRO A 54 8.04 1.78 -21.08
C PRO A 54 7.89 0.44 -21.79
N ARG A 55 6.65 -0.03 -21.92
CA ARG A 55 6.31 -1.12 -22.82
C ARG A 55 5.40 -0.59 -23.91
N ASP A 56 5.51 -1.16 -25.11
CA ASP A 56 4.75 -0.76 -26.30
C ASP A 56 3.22 -0.90 -26.14
N ASP A 57 2.75 -1.58 -25.11
CA ASP A 57 1.33 -1.72 -24.74
C ASP A 57 0.81 -0.59 -23.85
N GLY A 58 1.57 0.47 -23.61
CA GLY A 58 1.25 1.56 -22.70
C GLY A 58 1.37 1.20 -21.22
N THR A 59 1.99 0.05 -20.91
CA THR A 59 2.21 -0.43 -19.54
C THR A 59 3.55 0.08 -19.03
N GLU A 60 3.54 0.75 -17.87
CA GLU A 60 4.75 1.14 -17.15
C GLU A 60 4.79 0.46 -15.78
N ALA A 61 5.96 -0.04 -15.40
CA ALA A 61 6.11 -0.75 -14.13
C ALA A 61 7.46 -0.48 -13.46
N VAL A 62 7.45 -0.38 -12.14
CA VAL A 62 8.63 -0.40 -11.28
C VAL A 62 8.80 -1.81 -10.72
N LYS A 63 9.96 -2.41 -10.92
CA LYS A 63 10.24 -3.77 -10.44
C LYS A 63 10.32 -3.81 -8.92
N GLY A 64 9.80 -4.87 -8.35
CA GLY A 64 9.95 -5.18 -6.94
C GLY A 64 11.35 -5.71 -6.60
N PHE A 65 11.53 -6.04 -5.34
CA PHE A 65 12.74 -6.63 -4.80
C PHE A 65 13.03 -7.98 -5.46
N LYS A 66 14.28 -8.18 -5.95
CA LYS A 66 14.76 -9.50 -6.34
C LYS A 66 15.39 -10.17 -5.13
N LEU A 67 14.83 -11.27 -4.70
CA LEU A 67 15.46 -12.10 -3.66
C LEU A 67 16.80 -12.62 -4.18
N ARG A 68 17.88 -12.29 -3.45
CA ARG A 68 18.95 -13.27 -3.22
C ARG A 68 18.39 -14.29 -2.24
N GLU A 69 18.75 -15.55 -2.40
CA GLU A 69 18.57 -16.54 -1.34
C GLU A 69 19.20 -15.96 -0.07
N ILE A 70 18.37 -15.39 0.78
CA ILE A 70 18.79 -15.07 2.13
C ILE A 70 18.72 -16.42 2.83
N THR A 71 19.88 -17.05 2.96
CA THR A 71 20.05 -18.07 4.01
C THR A 71 19.44 -17.49 5.27
N GLU A 72 18.63 -18.28 5.96
CA GLU A 72 17.96 -17.94 7.22
C GLU A 72 18.96 -17.40 8.24
N ALA A 73 19.40 -16.16 8.06
CA ALA A 73 20.24 -15.48 9.01
C ALA A 73 19.35 -15.15 10.20
N SER A 74 19.43 -15.99 11.21
CA SER A 74 19.06 -15.76 12.60
C SER A 74 18.06 -14.61 12.79
N LEU A 75 16.80 -14.93 12.95
CA LEU A 75 15.81 -14.07 13.61
C LEU A 75 16.28 -13.94 15.07
N ALA A 76 17.20 -13.03 15.34
CA ALA A 76 17.94 -12.98 16.59
C ALA A 76 17.07 -12.56 17.79
N GLU A 77 15.93 -11.92 17.55
CA GLU A 77 15.01 -11.50 18.61
C GLU A 77 13.56 -11.61 18.13
N ILE A 78 12.78 -12.44 18.82
CA ILE A 78 11.33 -12.52 18.61
C ILE A 78 10.69 -11.48 19.53
N TYR A 79 10.20 -10.40 18.94
CA TYR A 79 9.45 -9.37 19.67
C TYR A 79 8.02 -9.82 19.92
N THR A 80 7.47 -9.47 21.07
CA THR A 80 6.05 -9.72 21.38
C THR A 80 5.17 -8.63 20.78
N ALA A 81 4.21 -9.05 19.98
CA ALA A 81 3.26 -8.13 19.35
C ALA A 81 2.28 -7.53 20.37
N PRO A 82 1.88 -6.27 20.18
CA PRO A 82 0.80 -5.68 20.97
C PRO A 82 -0.49 -6.46 20.75
N ASN A 83 -1.32 -6.53 21.80
CA ASN A 83 -2.66 -7.09 21.69
C ASN A 83 -3.51 -6.20 20.78
N THR A 84 -3.98 -6.75 19.68
CA THR A 84 -4.91 -6.10 18.73
C THR A 84 -6.26 -6.82 18.66
N LYS A 85 -6.51 -7.77 19.57
CA LYS A 85 -7.81 -8.41 19.72
C LYS A 85 -8.83 -7.30 20.05
N ASP A 86 -10.01 -7.41 19.49
CA ASP A 86 -11.11 -6.47 19.68
C ASP A 86 -10.88 -5.04 19.13
N LEU A 87 -9.80 -4.81 18.37
CA LEU A 87 -9.64 -3.58 17.60
C LEU A 87 -10.34 -3.71 16.23
N HIS A 88 -11.03 -2.65 15.88
CA HIS A 88 -11.78 -2.55 14.64
C HIS A 88 -10.92 -2.04 13.48
N ASP A 89 -11.38 -2.28 12.25
CA ASP A 89 -10.76 -1.73 11.04
C ASP A 89 -10.79 -0.21 11.05
N ILE A 90 -9.69 0.39 10.63
CA ILE A 90 -9.57 1.85 10.46
C ILE A 90 -10.62 2.43 9.50
N GLY A 91 -11.13 1.63 8.57
CA GLY A 91 -12.22 2.03 7.68
C GLY A 91 -13.47 2.44 8.44
N GLU A 92 -13.78 1.80 9.57
CA GLU A 92 -14.90 2.20 10.44
C GLU A 92 -14.69 3.59 11.04
N ALA A 93 -13.45 4.01 11.26
CA ALA A 93 -13.17 5.35 11.74
C ALA A 93 -13.51 6.44 10.73
N SER A 94 -13.48 6.13 9.42
CA SER A 94 -13.77 7.07 8.34
C SER A 94 -15.19 6.98 7.79
N PHE A 95 -15.80 5.78 7.85
CA PHE A 95 -17.10 5.53 7.21
C PHE A 95 -18.20 5.16 8.21
N GLY A 96 -17.85 5.13 9.50
CA GLY A 96 -18.70 4.62 10.57
C GLY A 96 -18.69 3.10 10.67
N PRO A 97 -19.41 2.52 11.63
CA PRO A 97 -19.54 1.07 11.73
C PRO A 97 -20.09 0.56 10.41
N PRO A 98 -19.52 -0.53 9.86
CA PRO A 98 -19.95 -1.06 8.59
C PRO A 98 -21.45 -1.33 8.64
N PRO A 99 -22.19 -1.02 7.59
CA PRO A 99 -23.51 -1.59 7.44
C PRO A 99 -23.37 -3.11 7.57
N PRO A 100 -24.40 -3.86 8.02
CA PRO A 100 -24.32 -5.30 8.32
C PRO A 100 -23.75 -6.21 7.23
N ARG A 101 -23.20 -5.66 6.15
CA ARG A 101 -22.62 -6.29 4.95
C ARG A 101 -21.35 -5.62 4.45
N ALA A 102 -20.60 -4.91 5.29
CA ALA A 102 -19.33 -4.32 4.89
C ALA A 102 -18.25 -5.41 4.81
N GLU A 103 -17.44 -5.35 3.76
CA GLU A 103 -16.39 -6.30 3.43
C GLU A 103 -16.90 -7.75 3.44
N ILE A 104 -17.32 -8.25 2.29
CA ILE A 104 -18.06 -9.50 2.18
C ILE A 104 -17.10 -10.59 1.75
N VAL A 105 -17.13 -11.67 2.53
CA VAL A 105 -16.81 -13.01 2.08
C VAL A 105 -17.88 -13.41 1.07
N HIS A 106 -17.51 -13.56 -0.19
CA HIS A 106 -18.42 -13.89 -1.28
C HIS A 106 -18.60 -15.43 -1.36
N GLY A 107 -19.60 -15.97 -0.68
CA GLY A 107 -19.84 -17.41 -0.61
C GLY A 107 -19.11 -18.07 0.56
N PRO A 108 -18.57 -19.31 0.39
CA PRO A 108 -17.67 -19.91 1.37
C PRO A 108 -16.40 -19.08 1.54
N ASP A 109 -15.90 -18.97 2.76
CA ASP A 109 -14.64 -18.25 3.05
C ASP A 109 -13.45 -19.07 2.54
N ASP A 110 -12.91 -18.68 1.39
CA ASP A 110 -11.79 -19.36 0.73
C ASP A 110 -10.42 -18.79 1.13
N ARG A 111 -10.37 -17.81 2.03
CA ARG A 111 -9.11 -17.25 2.52
C ARG A 111 -8.27 -18.32 3.22
N VAL A 112 -6.99 -18.35 2.89
CA VAL A 112 -6.00 -19.27 3.47
C VAL A 112 -5.08 -18.52 4.43
N GLN A 113 -4.90 -19.06 5.64
CA GLN A 113 -3.97 -18.50 6.60
C GLN A 113 -2.53 -18.72 6.15
N ILE A 114 -1.73 -17.67 6.19
CA ILE A 114 -0.29 -17.75 5.97
C ILE A 114 0.37 -18.03 7.32
N THR A 115 0.93 -19.22 7.45
CA THR A 115 1.57 -19.67 8.70
C THR A 115 3.06 -19.29 8.77
N ASN A 116 3.75 -19.24 7.62
CA ASN A 116 5.14 -18.78 7.54
C ASN A 116 5.20 -17.37 6.95
N THR A 117 4.91 -16.38 7.77
CA THR A 117 4.90 -14.97 7.40
C THR A 117 6.31 -14.35 7.31
N ALA A 118 7.34 -15.07 7.82
CA ALA A 118 8.72 -14.59 7.82
C ALA A 118 9.41 -14.71 6.46
N ILE A 119 8.82 -15.43 5.50
CA ILE A 119 9.38 -15.55 4.16
C ILE A 119 8.74 -14.56 3.18
N TYR A 120 9.48 -14.20 2.13
CA TYR A 120 8.93 -13.43 1.01
C TYR A 120 7.98 -14.32 0.16
N PRO A 121 6.83 -13.84 -0.28
CA PRO A 121 6.41 -12.42 -0.30
C PRO A 121 5.68 -11.95 0.96
N TRP A 122 5.36 -12.84 1.87
CA TRP A 122 4.45 -12.58 2.98
C TRP A 122 4.98 -11.50 3.92
N ARG A 123 6.29 -11.51 4.20
CA ARG A 123 6.96 -10.52 5.04
C ARG A 123 6.99 -9.10 4.45
N ALA A 124 6.68 -8.93 3.15
CA ALA A 124 6.54 -7.61 2.54
C ALA A 124 5.19 -6.94 2.87
N HIS A 125 4.27 -7.65 3.52
CA HIS A 125 3.05 -7.11 4.10
C HIS A 125 3.25 -6.83 5.58
N ALA A 126 2.61 -5.79 6.09
CA ALA A 126 2.70 -5.40 7.50
C ALA A 126 1.30 -5.28 8.12
N SER A 127 1.15 -5.86 9.32
CA SER A 127 0.05 -5.51 10.22
C SER A 127 0.28 -4.11 10.75
N LEU A 128 -0.73 -3.28 10.72
CA LEU A 128 -0.68 -1.90 11.19
C LEU A 128 -1.50 -1.76 12.48
N LEU A 129 -0.90 -1.10 13.47
CA LEU A 129 -1.61 -0.62 14.63
C LEU A 129 -1.61 0.90 14.58
N ILE A 130 -2.78 1.47 14.36
CA ILE A 130 -2.98 2.87 14.04
C ILE A 130 -3.50 3.58 15.27
N THR A 131 -2.88 4.69 15.66
CA THR A 131 -3.37 5.59 16.68
C THR A 131 -3.94 6.84 16.03
N ALA A 132 -5.25 7.02 16.11
CA ALA A 132 -5.94 8.18 15.58
C ALA A 132 -5.61 9.45 16.37
N ARG A 133 -6.01 10.60 15.84
CA ARG A 133 -5.75 11.90 16.47
C ARG A 133 -6.40 12.04 17.85
N ASP A 134 -7.58 11.45 18.05
CA ASP A 134 -8.31 11.40 19.32
C ASP A 134 -7.74 10.37 20.32
N GLY A 135 -6.73 9.60 19.91
CA GLY A 135 -6.12 8.54 20.73
C GLY A 135 -6.76 7.17 20.58
N SER A 136 -7.86 7.03 19.85
CA SER A 136 -8.45 5.72 19.54
C SER A 136 -7.51 4.88 18.70
N ARG A 137 -7.62 3.55 18.82
CA ARG A 137 -6.70 2.58 18.18
C ARG A 137 -7.46 1.69 17.21
N TRP A 138 -6.83 1.42 16.07
CA TRP A 138 -7.42 0.74 14.92
C TRP A 138 -6.41 -0.18 14.26
N ILE A 139 -6.90 -1.13 13.46
CA ILE A 139 -6.07 -2.02 12.65
C ILE A 139 -6.18 -1.69 11.15
N GLY A 140 -5.18 -2.10 10.40
CA GLY A 140 -5.10 -1.97 8.95
C GLY A 140 -3.94 -2.79 8.41
N THR A 141 -3.75 -2.72 7.11
CA THR A 141 -2.68 -3.41 6.38
C THR A 141 -1.88 -2.44 5.52
N GLY A 142 -0.58 -2.67 5.42
CA GLY A 142 0.31 -1.99 4.48
C GLY A 142 1.24 -2.98 3.78
N TRP A 143 1.90 -2.53 2.71
CA TRP A 143 2.85 -3.33 1.97
C TRP A 143 4.02 -2.50 1.46
N PHE A 144 5.21 -3.07 1.51
CA PHE A 144 6.42 -2.37 1.11
C PHE A 144 6.51 -2.20 -0.41
N ILE A 145 6.93 -1.00 -0.83
CA ILE A 145 7.29 -0.65 -2.21
C ILE A 145 8.74 -0.19 -2.34
N GLY A 146 9.45 -0.01 -1.24
CA GLY A 146 10.84 0.43 -1.17
C GLY A 146 11.42 0.21 0.22
N PRO A 147 12.69 0.62 0.44
CA PRO A 147 13.37 0.46 1.72
C PRO A 147 12.65 1.12 2.90
N HIS A 148 12.08 2.29 2.68
CA HIS A 148 11.49 3.14 3.72
C HIS A 148 9.98 3.36 3.54
N THR A 149 9.37 2.82 2.49
CA THR A 149 8.00 3.19 2.10
C THR A 149 7.07 1.99 2.02
N LEU A 150 5.95 2.09 2.73
CA LEU A 150 4.80 1.21 2.56
C LEU A 150 3.65 2.00 1.90
N MET A 151 2.95 1.34 0.98
CA MET A 151 1.64 1.79 0.52
C MET A 151 0.55 1.25 1.42
N THR A 152 -0.52 2.02 1.51
CA THR A 152 -1.76 1.70 2.22
C THR A 152 -2.92 2.52 1.66
N ALA A 153 -4.13 2.37 2.18
CA ALA A 153 -5.25 3.23 1.81
C ALA A 153 -5.12 4.64 2.43
N GLY A 154 -5.76 5.61 1.83
CA GLY A 154 -5.74 7.00 2.30
C GLY A 154 -6.38 7.14 3.68
N HIS A 155 -7.50 6.43 3.92
CA HIS A 155 -8.19 6.44 5.22
C HIS A 155 -7.37 5.81 6.36
N VAL A 156 -6.36 5.02 6.04
CA VAL A 156 -5.42 4.46 7.04
C VAL A 156 -4.52 5.54 7.63
N VAL A 157 -4.11 6.51 6.83
CA VAL A 157 -3.20 7.60 7.25
C VAL A 157 -3.93 8.92 7.55
N TYR A 158 -5.13 9.10 7.01
CA TYR A 158 -5.95 10.30 7.16
C TYR A 158 -7.43 9.94 7.30
N ILE A 159 -7.94 10.00 8.52
CA ILE A 159 -9.35 9.73 8.81
C ILE A 159 -10.22 10.88 8.29
N LYS A 160 -11.33 10.55 7.65
CA LYS A 160 -12.26 11.50 7.05
C LYS A 160 -13.70 11.09 7.35
N ASN A 161 -14.56 12.08 7.64
CA ASN A 161 -16.00 11.87 7.85
C ASN A 161 -16.36 10.91 8.99
N SER A 162 -15.56 10.88 10.06
CA SER A 162 -15.81 10.02 11.22
C SER A 162 -17.08 10.36 12.01
N GLY A 163 -17.55 11.61 11.91
CA GLY A 163 -18.63 12.13 12.76
C GLY A 163 -18.23 12.30 14.24
N ILE A 164 -16.99 12.02 14.61
CA ILE A 164 -16.48 12.11 15.98
C ILE A 164 -15.54 13.32 16.10
N ALA A 165 -15.86 14.20 17.04
CA ALA A 165 -15.05 15.39 17.27
C ALA A 165 -13.60 15.04 17.60
N GLY A 166 -12.65 15.69 16.93
CA GLY A 166 -11.21 15.52 17.14
C GLY A 166 -10.58 14.29 16.49
N ARG A 167 -11.35 13.42 15.80
CA ARG A 167 -10.84 12.22 15.16
C ARG A 167 -10.33 12.47 13.75
N ASP A 168 -11.05 13.24 12.93
CA ASP A 168 -10.71 13.51 11.53
C ASP A 168 -9.34 14.16 11.37
N GLY A 169 -8.64 13.80 10.30
CA GLY A 169 -7.33 14.31 9.95
C GLY A 169 -6.26 13.24 9.95
N TRP A 170 -5.01 13.66 9.91
CA TRP A 170 -3.86 12.77 9.98
C TRP A 170 -3.89 11.97 11.27
N VAL A 171 -3.64 10.66 11.17
CA VAL A 171 -3.42 9.82 12.33
C VAL A 171 -2.16 10.26 13.09
N ARG A 172 -2.10 9.97 14.38
CA ARG A 172 -0.98 10.38 15.24
C ARG A 172 0.27 9.57 14.97
N SER A 173 0.11 8.26 14.89
CA SER A 173 1.20 7.31 14.62
C SER A 173 0.68 5.98 14.13
N ILE A 174 1.55 5.24 13.43
CA ILE A 174 1.31 3.87 13.00
C ILE A 174 2.49 3.02 13.43
N ASP A 175 2.23 1.94 14.16
CA ASP A 175 3.19 0.88 14.41
C ASP A 175 3.11 -0.13 13.27
N VAL A 176 4.19 -0.28 12.54
CA VAL A 176 4.34 -1.15 11.36
C VAL A 176 5.02 -2.44 11.79
N MET A 177 4.34 -3.56 11.60
CA MET A 177 4.75 -4.90 12.04
C MET A 177 4.82 -5.86 10.84
N PRO A 178 5.95 -5.89 10.10
CA PRO A 178 6.08 -6.74 8.91
C PRO A 178 6.07 -8.22 9.27
N GLY A 179 5.37 -9.02 8.47
CA GLY A 179 5.32 -10.45 8.64
C GLY A 179 4.80 -10.90 10.01
N ARG A 180 4.00 -10.08 10.70
CA ARG A 180 3.39 -10.46 11.98
C ARG A 180 2.68 -11.80 11.87
N ASN A 181 2.81 -12.64 12.89
CA ASN A 181 2.06 -13.90 13.01
C ASN A 181 1.52 -14.03 14.44
N GLY A 182 0.27 -13.63 14.63
CA GLY A 182 -0.37 -13.61 15.94
C GLY A 182 0.39 -12.73 16.94
N GLY A 183 0.94 -13.36 17.95
CA GLY A 183 1.76 -12.71 19.00
C GLY A 183 3.22 -12.50 18.61
N THR A 184 3.67 -12.96 17.45
CA THR A 184 5.09 -12.95 17.03
C THR A 184 5.37 -11.85 16.02
N LEU A 185 6.49 -11.14 16.20
CA LEU A 185 7.00 -10.11 15.31
C LEU A 185 8.38 -10.51 14.77
N PRO A 186 8.44 -11.22 13.64
CA PRO A 186 9.73 -11.72 13.12
C PRO A 186 10.68 -10.60 12.71
N TYR A 187 10.16 -9.41 12.40
CA TYR A 187 10.93 -8.23 11.99
C TYR A 187 10.77 -7.07 12.96
N GLY A 188 10.28 -7.34 14.18
CA GLY A 188 10.01 -6.31 15.17
C GLY A 188 8.88 -5.38 14.77
N THR A 189 8.91 -4.18 15.32
CA THR A 189 7.98 -3.09 15.02
C THR A 189 8.74 -1.80 14.78
N VAL A 190 8.26 -0.99 13.85
CA VAL A 190 8.75 0.37 13.65
C VAL A 190 7.60 1.34 13.68
N ARG A 191 7.73 2.40 14.48
CA ARG A 191 6.74 3.47 14.54
C ARG A 191 7.03 4.55 13.52
N SER A 192 5.99 4.96 12.81
CA SER A 192 6.02 6.12 11.93
C SER A 192 5.00 7.16 12.35
N SER A 193 5.35 8.43 12.16
CA SER A 193 4.47 9.59 12.17
C SER A 193 4.64 10.43 10.90
N ASN A 194 5.13 9.82 9.80
CA ASN A 194 5.39 10.48 8.53
C ASN A 194 4.54 9.84 7.43
N PHE A 195 3.54 10.57 6.96
CA PHE A 195 2.50 10.04 6.08
C PHE A 195 2.34 10.87 4.81
N ARG A 196 1.83 10.22 3.76
CA ARG A 196 1.47 10.83 2.48
C ARG A 196 0.05 10.42 2.12
N SER A 197 -0.67 11.34 1.49
CA SER A 197 -1.93 11.11 0.81
C SER A 197 -2.09 12.13 -0.32
N VAL A 198 -3.29 12.35 -0.79
CA VAL A 198 -3.58 13.30 -1.88
C VAL A 198 -4.80 14.17 -1.55
N THR A 199 -4.89 15.33 -2.21
CA THR A 199 -5.95 16.32 -1.95
C THR A 199 -7.35 15.76 -2.17
N GLY A 200 -7.53 14.87 -3.15
CA GLY A 200 -8.82 14.24 -3.42
C GLY A 200 -9.36 13.45 -2.22
N TRP A 201 -8.48 12.77 -1.49
CA TRP A 201 -8.85 12.12 -0.24
C TRP A 201 -8.86 13.11 0.94
N ALA A 202 -7.73 13.74 1.25
CA ALA A 202 -7.57 14.54 2.46
C ALA A 202 -8.53 15.74 2.55
N ASN A 203 -8.82 16.40 1.42
CA ASN A 203 -9.74 17.54 1.40
C ASN A 203 -11.19 17.11 1.21
N ASN A 204 -11.45 16.18 0.27
CA ASN A 204 -12.79 15.91 -0.21
C ASN A 204 -13.38 14.58 0.32
N GLY A 205 -12.57 13.65 0.82
CA GLY A 205 -13.02 12.31 1.20
C GLY A 205 -13.51 11.49 0.00
N ASP A 206 -13.01 11.80 -1.21
CA ASP A 206 -13.43 11.11 -2.43
C ASP A 206 -12.73 9.74 -2.49
N GLN A 207 -13.54 8.70 -2.44
CA GLN A 207 -13.10 7.29 -2.46
C GLN A 207 -12.26 6.90 -3.69
N ASN A 208 -12.34 7.67 -4.78
CA ASN A 208 -11.51 7.45 -5.96
C ASN A 208 -10.04 7.85 -5.76
N PHE A 209 -9.75 8.55 -4.68
CA PHE A 209 -8.42 9.02 -4.31
C PHE A 209 -7.94 8.42 -2.98
N ASP A 210 -8.57 7.36 -2.52
CA ASP A 210 -8.27 6.72 -1.25
C ASP A 210 -7.00 5.87 -1.37
N TYR A 211 -5.84 6.52 -1.30
CA TYR A 211 -4.52 5.92 -1.21
C TYR A 211 -3.56 6.82 -0.44
N GLY A 212 -2.59 6.20 0.19
CA GLY A 212 -1.58 6.88 0.98
C GLY A 212 -0.32 6.06 1.16
N ALA A 213 0.68 6.65 1.81
CA ALA A 213 1.92 5.98 2.13
C ALA A 213 2.37 6.29 3.57
N ILE A 214 3.09 5.32 4.12
CA ILE A 214 3.75 5.40 5.42
C ILE A 214 5.26 5.42 5.15
N ILE A 215 5.95 6.47 5.59
CA ILE A 215 7.39 6.59 5.47
C ILE A 215 8.01 6.23 6.82
N ILE A 216 8.73 5.13 6.89
CA ILE A 216 9.37 4.68 8.12
C ILE A 216 10.80 5.22 8.26
N PRO A 217 11.27 5.48 9.48
CA PRO A 217 12.61 6.04 9.71
C PRO A 217 13.75 5.05 9.44
N THR A 218 13.46 3.76 9.36
CA THR A 218 14.43 2.70 9.13
C THR A 218 14.36 2.18 7.69
N ASN A 219 15.40 1.48 7.24
CA ASN A 219 15.43 0.81 5.94
C ASN A 219 14.91 -0.63 5.99
N LEU A 220 13.91 -0.90 6.82
CA LEU A 220 13.40 -2.24 7.09
C LEU A 220 12.93 -2.98 5.83
N GLY A 221 12.47 -2.24 4.80
CA GLY A 221 12.13 -2.80 3.51
C GLY A 221 13.29 -3.56 2.83
N THR A 222 14.54 -3.23 3.11
CA THR A 222 15.69 -3.98 2.57
C THR A 222 15.77 -5.41 3.13
N THR A 223 15.26 -5.62 4.34
CA THR A 223 15.18 -6.94 4.97
C THR A 223 13.90 -7.68 4.57
N THR A 224 12.76 -6.98 4.57
CA THR A 224 11.47 -7.62 4.24
C THR A 224 11.28 -7.85 2.75
N GLY A 225 11.98 -7.13 1.89
CA GLY A 225 11.70 -7.02 0.47
C GLY A 225 10.48 -6.13 0.20
N TRP A 226 10.20 -5.86 -1.06
CA TRP A 226 9.08 -5.04 -1.49
C TRP A 226 8.51 -5.51 -2.83
N PHE A 227 7.26 -5.15 -3.09
CA PHE A 227 6.62 -5.40 -4.37
C PHE A 227 6.98 -4.33 -5.40
N GLY A 228 7.00 -4.73 -6.66
CA GLY A 228 6.86 -3.82 -7.78
C GLY A 228 5.43 -3.28 -7.87
N PHE A 229 5.22 -2.33 -8.74
CA PHE A 229 3.91 -1.79 -9.04
C PHE A 229 3.88 -1.24 -10.47
N GLY A 230 2.70 -1.12 -11.07
CA GLY A 230 2.62 -0.68 -12.45
C GLY A 230 1.26 -0.17 -12.87
N VAL A 231 1.25 0.54 -14.01
CA VAL A 231 0.06 0.95 -14.73
C VAL A 231 -0.22 -0.08 -15.81
N TYR A 232 -1.43 -0.59 -15.84
CA TYR A 232 -1.86 -1.63 -16.79
C TYR A 232 -3.14 -1.21 -17.49
N SER A 233 -3.27 -1.55 -18.77
CA SER A 233 -4.48 -1.34 -19.55
C SER A 233 -5.66 -2.15 -19.00
N ASP A 234 -6.88 -1.77 -19.35
CA ASP A 234 -8.09 -2.51 -18.97
C ASP A 234 -8.03 -3.95 -19.46
N ALA A 235 -7.58 -4.16 -20.70
CA ALA A 235 -7.44 -5.48 -21.30
C ALA A 235 -6.41 -6.35 -20.56
N ALA A 236 -5.34 -5.76 -20.02
CA ALA A 236 -4.34 -6.49 -19.24
C ALA A 236 -4.83 -6.85 -17.84
N LEU A 237 -5.79 -6.12 -17.29
CA LEU A 237 -6.35 -6.34 -15.96
C LEU A 237 -7.54 -7.29 -15.96
N LEU A 238 -8.49 -7.08 -16.88
CA LEU A 238 -9.72 -7.88 -16.96
C LEU A 238 -9.43 -9.38 -17.07
N GLY A 239 -10.04 -10.17 -16.20
CA GLY A 239 -9.88 -11.62 -16.18
C GLY A 239 -8.51 -12.12 -15.72
N SER A 240 -7.53 -11.22 -15.45
CA SER A 240 -6.26 -11.62 -14.83
C SER A 240 -6.46 -11.96 -13.35
N VAL A 241 -5.58 -12.79 -12.79
CA VAL A 241 -5.65 -13.14 -11.36
C VAL A 241 -5.10 -11.99 -10.53
N GLY A 242 -5.96 -11.42 -9.69
CA GLY A 242 -5.59 -10.55 -8.58
C GLY A 242 -5.32 -11.37 -7.33
N ASN A 243 -4.36 -10.96 -6.55
CA ASN A 243 -3.97 -11.58 -5.28
C ASN A 243 -4.06 -10.52 -4.18
N ILE A 244 -4.58 -10.88 -3.02
CA ILE A 244 -4.59 -10.03 -1.83
C ILE A 244 -4.05 -10.82 -0.64
N SER A 245 -3.21 -10.17 0.17
CA SER A 245 -2.84 -10.69 1.48
C SER A 245 -2.84 -9.55 2.49
N GLY A 246 -3.36 -9.81 3.69
CA GLY A 246 -3.47 -8.79 4.73
C GLY A 246 -3.84 -9.38 6.09
N TYR A 247 -4.24 -8.50 6.99
CA TYR A 247 -4.47 -8.80 8.40
C TYR A 247 -5.92 -8.51 8.82
N PRO A 248 -6.86 -9.42 8.47
CA PRO A 248 -8.28 -9.22 8.74
C PRO A 248 -8.61 -9.29 10.24
N GLY A 249 -9.59 -8.50 10.68
CA GLY A 249 -10.03 -8.43 12.07
C GLY A 249 -11.01 -9.54 12.47
N ASP A 250 -11.65 -10.21 11.51
CA ASP A 250 -12.56 -11.35 11.72
C ASP A 250 -11.83 -12.69 11.94
N LYS A 251 -10.51 -12.68 11.86
CA LYS A 251 -9.62 -13.83 12.09
C LYS A 251 -8.82 -13.65 13.37
N PRO A 252 -8.12 -14.68 13.85
CA PRO A 252 -7.26 -14.54 15.04
C PRO A 252 -6.32 -13.34 14.91
N ALA A 253 -6.27 -12.50 15.95
CA ALA A 253 -5.63 -11.20 15.92
C ALA A 253 -4.16 -11.27 15.43
N GLY A 254 -3.83 -10.45 14.43
CA GLY A 254 -2.48 -10.36 13.86
C GLY A 254 -2.06 -11.55 13.01
N THR A 255 -2.98 -12.41 12.58
CA THR A 255 -2.70 -13.47 11.60
C THR A 255 -2.88 -12.94 10.18
N GLN A 256 -2.02 -13.38 9.28
CA GLN A 256 -2.05 -12.99 7.87
C GLN A 256 -2.85 -14.00 7.06
N TRP A 257 -3.73 -13.49 6.19
CA TRP A 257 -4.61 -14.29 5.36
C TRP A 257 -4.51 -13.87 3.90
N TYR A 258 -4.71 -14.80 3.00
CA TYR A 258 -4.54 -14.66 1.55
C TYR A 258 -5.71 -15.25 0.80
N ASP A 259 -6.11 -14.56 -0.28
CA ASP A 259 -7.01 -15.08 -1.30
C ASP A 259 -6.63 -14.51 -2.68
N ALA A 260 -7.05 -15.21 -3.76
CA ALA A 260 -6.77 -14.81 -5.13
C ALA A 260 -7.92 -15.22 -6.06
N ARG A 261 -8.45 -14.25 -6.81
CA ARG A 261 -9.49 -14.48 -7.81
C ARG A 261 -9.28 -13.60 -9.04
N ARG A 262 -10.09 -13.83 -10.06
CA ARG A 262 -10.01 -13.01 -11.28
C ARG A 262 -10.55 -11.62 -11.04
N ILE A 263 -9.91 -10.63 -11.68
CA ILE A 263 -10.41 -9.25 -11.71
C ILE A 263 -11.71 -9.26 -12.51
N ALA A 264 -12.80 -8.87 -11.85
CA ALA A 264 -14.17 -8.92 -12.39
C ALA A 264 -14.44 -7.74 -13.33
N SER A 265 -14.06 -6.52 -12.91
CA SER A 265 -14.22 -5.32 -13.72
C SER A 265 -13.21 -4.22 -13.34
N VAL A 266 -13.04 -3.25 -14.20
CA VAL A 266 -12.19 -2.09 -13.98
C VAL A 266 -12.86 -0.84 -14.54
N ASN A 267 -12.56 0.30 -13.95
CA ASN A 267 -12.83 1.61 -14.53
C ASN A 267 -11.58 2.51 -14.41
N SER A 268 -11.72 3.78 -14.74
CA SER A 268 -10.58 4.72 -14.71
C SER A 268 -10.00 4.95 -13.31
N ARG A 269 -10.64 4.49 -12.22
CA ARG A 269 -10.24 4.76 -10.83
C ARG A 269 -10.18 3.53 -9.94
N LYS A 270 -10.92 2.49 -10.27
CA LYS A 270 -11.12 1.30 -9.42
C LYS A 270 -10.85 0.01 -10.16
N VAL A 271 -10.41 -0.98 -9.40
CA VAL A 271 -10.37 -2.40 -9.77
C VAL A 271 -11.36 -3.12 -8.86
N TYR A 272 -12.23 -3.96 -9.45
CA TYR A 272 -13.28 -4.70 -8.75
C TYR A 272 -13.02 -6.20 -8.84
N TYR A 273 -13.24 -6.89 -7.75
CA TYR A 273 -12.96 -8.33 -7.60
C TYR A 273 -13.88 -8.93 -6.52
N ASP A 274 -14.06 -10.24 -6.59
CA ASP A 274 -14.78 -11.04 -5.60
C ASP A 274 -13.84 -11.76 -4.61
N ILE A 275 -12.58 -11.36 -4.56
CA ILE A 275 -11.61 -11.85 -3.57
C ILE A 275 -12.16 -11.58 -2.17
N ASP A 276 -12.17 -12.61 -1.33
CA ASP A 276 -12.66 -12.51 0.04
C ASP A 276 -11.76 -11.59 0.88
N THR A 277 -12.38 -10.60 1.51
CA THR A 277 -11.70 -9.67 2.41
C THR A 277 -12.58 -9.36 3.61
N ALA A 278 -11.97 -8.86 4.67
CA ALA A 278 -12.67 -8.36 5.85
C ALA A 278 -11.95 -7.13 6.42
N GLY A 279 -12.63 -6.39 7.28
CA GLY A 279 -12.08 -5.24 7.99
C GLY A 279 -10.72 -5.53 8.61
N GLY A 280 -9.77 -4.62 8.47
CA GLY A 280 -8.35 -4.81 8.80
C GLY A 280 -7.48 -5.09 7.56
N GLN A 281 -8.05 -5.52 6.43
CA GLN A 281 -7.33 -5.66 5.16
C GLN A 281 -7.27 -4.34 4.37
N SER A 282 -7.91 -3.27 4.84
CA SER A 282 -7.78 -1.91 4.31
C SER A 282 -6.32 -1.53 4.10
N GLY A 283 -5.95 -1.16 2.86
CA GLY A 283 -4.60 -0.83 2.47
C GLY A 283 -3.76 -1.98 1.91
N SER A 284 -4.27 -3.22 1.87
CA SER A 284 -3.59 -4.36 1.26
C SER A 284 -3.26 -4.11 -0.23
N ALA A 285 -2.16 -4.70 -0.70
CA ALA A 285 -1.87 -4.76 -2.12
C ALA A 285 -2.88 -5.66 -2.84
N VAL A 286 -3.47 -5.14 -3.91
CA VAL A 286 -4.01 -5.99 -4.97
C VAL A 286 -2.90 -6.14 -6.00
N TYR A 287 -2.37 -7.36 -6.20
CA TYR A 287 -1.19 -7.56 -7.03
C TYR A 287 -1.33 -8.72 -8.01
N ARG A 288 -0.50 -8.70 -9.05
CA ARG A 288 -0.39 -9.77 -10.06
C ARG A 288 1.01 -10.36 -10.02
N LEU A 289 1.10 -11.63 -10.43
CA LEU A 289 2.38 -12.28 -10.70
C LEU A 289 2.71 -12.13 -12.19
N ILE A 290 3.87 -11.57 -12.50
CA ILE A 290 4.35 -11.39 -13.87
C ILE A 290 5.82 -11.79 -13.90
N SER A 291 6.14 -12.85 -14.65
CA SER A 291 7.51 -13.37 -14.77
C SER A 291 8.21 -13.57 -13.42
N GLY A 292 7.50 -14.14 -12.45
CA GLY A 292 7.99 -14.38 -11.09
C GLY A 292 8.02 -13.16 -10.16
N GLY A 293 7.81 -11.96 -10.69
CA GLY A 293 7.69 -10.73 -9.90
C GLY A 293 6.26 -10.48 -9.44
N ARG A 294 6.11 -9.75 -8.36
CA ARG A 294 4.83 -9.31 -7.79
C ARG A 294 4.66 -7.83 -8.04
N TYR A 295 3.55 -7.47 -8.70
CA TYR A 295 3.30 -6.10 -9.12
C TYR A 295 1.94 -5.63 -8.62
N GLY A 296 1.92 -4.64 -7.71
CA GLY A 296 0.70 -3.96 -7.29
C GLY A 296 -0.02 -3.31 -8.47
N ILE A 297 -1.33 -3.51 -8.52
CA ILE A 297 -2.23 -2.96 -9.55
C ILE A 297 -3.30 -2.06 -8.94
N ALA A 298 -3.59 -2.27 -7.65
CA ALA A 298 -4.50 -1.42 -6.87
C ALA A 298 -4.18 -1.50 -5.37
N ILE A 299 -4.74 -0.58 -4.60
CA ILE A 299 -4.72 -0.54 -3.13
C ILE A 299 -6.14 -0.89 -2.66
N HIS A 300 -6.29 -2.00 -1.93
CA HIS A 300 -7.58 -2.43 -1.38
C HIS A 300 -8.11 -1.40 -0.38
N ALA A 301 -9.38 -1.04 -0.50
CA ALA A 301 -9.95 0.01 0.33
C ALA A 301 -11.42 -0.20 0.71
N TYR A 302 -12.18 -0.97 -0.07
CA TYR A 302 -13.64 -1.05 0.12
C TYR A 302 -14.17 -2.45 -0.11
N GLY A 303 -15.08 -2.86 0.77
CA GLY A 303 -16.03 -3.92 0.51
C GLY A 303 -17.27 -3.40 -0.25
N GLY A 304 -18.01 -4.31 -0.86
CA GLY A 304 -19.26 -4.00 -1.54
C GLY A 304 -20.18 -5.22 -1.61
N ALA A 305 -21.46 -4.99 -1.82
CA ALA A 305 -22.49 -6.06 -1.76
C ALA A 305 -22.25 -7.22 -2.75
N THR A 306 -21.56 -6.96 -3.84
CA THR A 306 -21.31 -7.96 -4.91
C THR A 306 -19.84 -8.10 -5.25
N THR A 307 -19.02 -7.07 -4.99
CA THR A 307 -17.58 -7.07 -5.27
C THR A 307 -16.88 -6.18 -4.26
N ASN A 308 -15.68 -6.56 -3.89
CA ASN A 308 -14.73 -5.69 -3.21
C ASN A 308 -13.99 -4.83 -4.24
N SER A 309 -13.35 -3.74 -3.81
CA SER A 309 -12.66 -2.84 -4.73
C SER A 309 -11.41 -2.21 -4.12
N GLY A 310 -10.49 -1.86 -5.01
CA GLY A 310 -9.28 -1.10 -4.66
C GLY A 310 -9.09 0.12 -5.55
N THR A 311 -8.39 1.12 -5.03
CA THR A 311 -7.95 2.29 -5.80
C THR A 311 -6.92 1.85 -6.83
N ARG A 312 -7.27 1.95 -8.11
CA ARG A 312 -6.44 1.50 -9.23
C ARG A 312 -5.16 2.31 -9.32
N ILE A 313 -4.04 1.64 -9.57
CA ILE A 313 -2.78 2.31 -9.90
C ILE A 313 -2.86 2.78 -11.36
N VAL A 314 -3.35 4.00 -11.53
CA VAL A 314 -3.33 4.75 -12.79
C VAL A 314 -2.15 5.70 -12.81
N ARG A 315 -1.85 6.35 -13.93
CA ARG A 315 -0.66 7.18 -14.10
C ARG A 315 -0.39 8.16 -12.95
N PRO A 316 -1.35 8.98 -12.47
CA PRO A 316 -1.08 9.90 -11.36
C PRO A 316 -0.80 9.19 -10.02
N VAL A 317 -1.45 8.04 -9.76
CA VAL A 317 -1.16 7.23 -8.57
C VAL A 317 0.24 6.66 -8.65
N PHE A 318 0.62 6.12 -9.81
CA PHE A 318 1.95 5.58 -10.08
C PHE A 318 3.03 6.64 -9.88
N ASP A 319 2.85 7.85 -10.44
CA ASP A 319 3.81 8.94 -10.31
C ASP A 319 4.02 9.35 -8.85
N ASN A 320 2.94 9.41 -8.05
CA ASN A 320 3.03 9.65 -6.61
C ASN A 320 3.76 8.51 -5.89
N MET A 321 3.47 7.25 -6.22
CA MET A 321 4.15 6.10 -5.63
C MET A 321 5.66 6.11 -5.94
N VAL A 322 6.06 6.47 -7.16
CA VAL A 322 7.46 6.64 -7.55
C VAL A 322 8.12 7.76 -6.74
N ALA A 323 7.43 8.90 -6.59
CA ALA A 323 7.93 10.03 -5.82
C ALA A 323 8.05 9.73 -4.31
N TRP A 324 7.17 8.88 -3.77
CA TRP A 324 7.17 8.50 -2.34
C TRP A 324 8.08 7.31 -2.04
N LYS A 325 8.48 6.55 -3.06
CA LYS A 325 9.40 5.42 -2.89
C LYS A 325 10.79 5.95 -2.53
N ALA A 326 11.19 5.78 -1.28
CA ALA A 326 12.49 6.11 -0.75
C ALA A 326 13.31 4.85 -0.46
#